data_b83b2dddaa701e467914c8c3e78a9f33
#
_entry.id   b83b2dddaa701e467914c8c3e78a9f33
#
_cell.length_a   1.000
_cell.length_b   1.000
_cell.length_c   1.000
_cell.angle_alpha   90.00
_cell.angle_beta   90.00
_cell.angle_gamma   90.00
#
_symmetry.space_group_name_H-M   'P 1'
#
loop_
_entity.id
_entity.type
_entity.pdbx_description
1 polymer ?
#
loop_
_entity_poly.entity_id
_entity_poly.type
_entity_poly.pdbx_seq_one_letter_code
_entity_poly.pdbx_strand_id
1 'polypeptide(L)'
;MTDSASPKWNDIKERGGMLPLMLMLWFYCFGGRWLCKLVMYFVIMWYWLFAATARQASLLYLQKLHHFAGSRSPFNHQPNWTNSYAHFMQFGECILDKIEGWLGNIPEQELQVFGHENFSQYYQKGALIIVSHFGNIELLRAIKSEHPQKINVLVYQKHATKFNEFLKKINDKADVCLLSVDELGIETAMLLQDKMQQGEWVIVAADRVPVQSDRVQHVDFLGESAAFPQGAWILANLLKVPVIAVFCYRVQQQFQVHIHSIAEQVSLPRANRIESMQTITKTYVAVLEQHCLRAPYQWFNFYNFWTK
;
A
#
# COMPACT_ATOMS: atom_id res chain seq x y z
N MET A 1 36.17 1.72 12.08
CA MET A 1 34.94 2.41 11.65
C MET A 1 33.89 1.33 11.47
N THR A 2 33.04 1.14 12.44
CA THR A 2 31.98 0.12 12.44
C THR A 2 30.85 0.61 11.53
N ASP A 3 30.68 -0.07 10.43
CA ASP A 3 29.57 0.11 9.49
C ASP A 3 28.26 -0.20 10.26
N SER A 4 27.62 0.83 10.78
CA SER A 4 26.30 0.69 11.39
C SER A 4 25.30 0.51 10.25
N ALA A 5 25.01 -0.75 9.90
CA ALA A 5 23.94 -1.08 8.99
C ALA A 5 22.66 -0.32 9.42
N SER A 6 22.12 0.48 8.51
CA SER A 6 20.85 1.18 8.76
C SER A 6 19.77 0.15 9.11
N PRO A 7 18.96 0.39 10.15
CA PRO A 7 17.96 -0.59 10.59
C PRO A 7 17.03 -0.93 9.43
N LYS A 8 16.89 -2.21 9.12
CA LYS A 8 15.91 -2.73 8.18
C LYS A 8 14.52 -2.41 8.74
N TRP A 9 13.50 -2.27 7.89
CA TRP A 9 12.12 -1.97 8.37
C TRP A 9 11.61 -2.98 9.42
N ASN A 10 12.18 -4.17 9.47
CA ASN A 10 11.96 -5.25 10.44
C ASN A 10 12.36 -4.90 11.88
N ASP A 11 13.36 -4.02 12.03
CA ASP A 11 13.87 -3.60 13.33
C ASP A 11 12.96 -2.50 13.92
N ILE A 12 12.06 -1.98 13.11
CA ILE A 12 11.04 -1.02 13.53
C ILE A 12 9.89 -1.83 14.14
N LYS A 13 9.95 -2.03 15.48
CA LYS A 13 8.80 -2.60 16.21
C LYS A 13 7.54 -1.81 15.83
N GLU A 14 6.51 -2.52 15.34
CA GLU A 14 5.18 -1.91 15.17
C GLU A 14 4.73 -1.29 16.50
N ARG A 15 4.82 0.03 16.58
CA ARG A 15 4.41 0.80 17.77
C ARG A 15 2.90 1.06 17.81
N GLY A 16 2.12 0.52 16.86
CA GLY A 16 0.67 0.67 16.74
C GLY A 16 -0.07 -0.59 17.18
N GLY A 17 -0.45 -0.68 18.45
CA GLY A 17 -1.41 -1.67 18.94
C GLY A 17 -2.85 -1.27 18.59
N MET A 18 -3.83 -2.14 18.91
CA MET A 18 -5.28 -1.84 18.78
C MET A 18 -5.72 -0.64 19.63
N LEU A 19 -5.04 -0.38 20.75
CA LEU A 19 -5.42 0.69 21.70
C LEU A 19 -5.37 2.10 21.08
N PRO A 20 -4.31 2.55 20.39
CA PRO A 20 -4.30 3.84 19.72
C PRO A 20 -5.41 3.99 18.67
N LEU A 21 -5.72 2.91 17.95
CA LEU A 21 -6.78 2.88 16.95
C LEU A 21 -8.16 3.03 17.59
N MET A 22 -8.42 2.31 18.70
CA MET A 22 -9.67 2.43 19.48
C MET A 22 -9.84 3.82 20.08
N LEU A 23 -8.75 4.41 20.62
CA LEU A 23 -8.77 5.78 21.13
C LEU A 23 -9.10 6.78 20.02
N MET A 24 -8.51 6.63 18.84
CA MET A 24 -8.78 7.52 17.72
C MET A 24 -10.22 7.36 17.21
N LEU A 25 -10.76 6.14 17.18
CA LEU A 25 -12.16 5.89 16.87
C LEU A 25 -13.08 6.56 17.91
N TRP A 26 -12.74 6.47 19.19
CA TRP A 26 -13.49 7.12 20.27
C TRP A 26 -13.49 8.67 20.12
N PHE A 27 -12.32 9.27 19.85
CA PHE A 27 -12.24 10.71 19.56
C PHE A 27 -13.05 11.10 18.33
N TYR A 28 -13.05 10.25 17.30
CA TYR A 28 -13.82 10.46 16.08
C TYR A 28 -15.32 10.45 16.36
N CYS A 29 -15.81 9.49 17.15
CA CYS A 29 -17.22 9.40 17.53
C CYS A 29 -17.68 10.57 18.41
N PHE A 30 -16.80 11.11 19.26
CA PHE A 30 -17.13 12.20 20.20
C PHE A 30 -17.06 13.59 19.57
N GLY A 31 -16.02 13.88 18.79
CA GLY A 31 -15.73 15.21 18.26
C GLY A 31 -15.51 15.26 16.74
N GLY A 32 -15.75 14.14 16.05
CA GLY A 32 -15.63 14.04 14.61
C GLY A 32 -14.18 14.19 14.10
N ARG A 33 -14.06 14.37 12.81
CA ARG A 33 -12.77 14.50 12.10
C ARG A 33 -11.93 15.70 12.62
N TRP A 34 -12.58 16.79 13.01
CA TRP A 34 -11.86 17.99 13.47
C TRP A 34 -11.06 17.74 14.76
N LEU A 35 -11.69 17.11 15.77
CA LEU A 35 -11.01 16.77 17.03
C LEU A 35 -9.86 15.79 16.79
N CYS A 36 -10.09 14.79 15.95
CA CYS A 36 -9.03 13.85 15.57
C CYS A 36 -7.85 14.55 14.90
N LYS A 37 -8.10 15.51 13.99
CA LYS A 37 -7.03 16.29 13.34
C LYS A 37 -6.22 17.10 14.35
N LEU A 38 -6.89 17.71 15.31
CA LEU A 38 -6.21 18.48 16.37
C LEU A 38 -5.29 17.60 17.20
N VAL A 39 -5.78 16.46 17.68
CA VAL A 39 -4.98 15.49 18.45
C VAL A 39 -3.83 14.94 17.58
N MET A 40 -4.13 14.56 16.35
CA MET A 40 -3.16 14.01 15.41
C MET A 40 -2.01 14.98 15.13
N TYR A 41 -2.29 16.27 15.02
CA TYR A 41 -1.26 17.29 14.82
C TYR A 41 -0.15 17.19 15.90
N PHE A 42 -0.54 17.12 17.18
CA PHE A 42 0.42 17.00 18.29
C PHE A 42 1.12 15.62 18.30
N VAL A 43 0.38 14.54 18.04
CA VAL A 43 0.94 13.19 18.00
C VAL A 43 1.96 13.04 16.87
N ILE A 44 1.63 13.52 15.67
CA ILE A 44 2.53 13.47 14.51
C ILE A 44 3.74 14.37 14.73
N MET A 45 3.57 15.57 15.27
CA MET A 45 4.67 16.45 15.59
C MET A 45 5.64 15.79 16.59
N TRP A 46 5.10 15.20 17.68
CA TRP A 46 5.89 14.45 18.64
C TRP A 46 6.65 13.30 17.97
N TYR A 47 5.94 12.47 17.20
CA TYR A 47 6.56 11.33 16.52
C TYR A 47 7.65 11.78 15.54
N TRP A 48 7.39 12.82 14.74
CA TRP A 48 8.36 13.36 13.78
C TRP A 48 9.62 13.91 14.46
N LEU A 49 9.49 14.54 15.61
CA LEU A 49 10.64 15.05 16.38
C LEU A 49 11.55 13.91 16.87
N PHE A 50 10.97 12.82 17.37
CA PHE A 50 11.72 11.72 18.01
C PHE A 50 12.05 10.55 17.08
N ALA A 51 11.42 10.42 15.92
CA ALA A 51 11.67 9.35 14.95
C ALA A 51 12.72 9.77 13.89
N ALA A 52 13.97 10.01 14.32
CA ALA A 52 15.01 10.54 13.44
C ALA A 52 15.22 9.70 12.17
N THR A 53 15.26 8.37 12.28
CA THR A 53 15.44 7.45 11.13
C THR A 53 14.30 7.58 10.12
N ALA A 54 13.06 7.55 10.59
CA ALA A 54 11.88 7.68 9.74
C ALA A 54 11.82 9.05 9.06
N ARG A 55 12.17 10.11 9.79
CA ARG A 55 12.24 11.48 9.27
C ARG A 55 13.30 11.63 8.17
N GLN A 56 14.49 11.04 8.36
CA GLN A 56 15.56 11.04 7.36
C GLN A 56 15.15 10.24 6.13
N ALA A 57 14.53 9.07 6.30
CA ALA A 57 14.04 8.26 5.19
C ALA A 57 12.97 8.98 4.38
N SER A 58 12.04 9.66 5.05
CA SER A 58 11.03 10.51 4.40
C SER A 58 11.68 11.61 3.56
N LEU A 59 12.64 12.33 4.12
CA LEU A 59 13.35 13.40 3.40
C LEU A 59 14.13 12.84 2.21
N LEU A 60 14.85 11.74 2.40
CA LEU A 60 15.61 11.07 1.33
C LEU A 60 14.68 10.70 0.15
N TYR A 61 13.53 10.09 0.43
CA TYR A 61 12.54 9.76 -0.60
C TYR A 61 12.10 11.00 -1.39
N LEU A 62 11.71 12.07 -0.70
CA LEU A 62 11.22 13.29 -1.36
C LEU A 62 12.30 13.96 -2.19
N GLN A 63 13.56 13.95 -1.72
CA GLN A 63 14.70 14.49 -2.47
C GLN A 63 15.01 13.66 -3.72
N LYS A 64 14.97 12.32 -3.62
CA LYS A 64 15.12 11.44 -4.78
C LYS A 64 14.01 11.65 -5.80
N LEU A 65 12.76 11.77 -5.35
CA LEU A 65 11.62 12.07 -6.21
C LEU A 65 11.80 13.40 -6.95
N HIS A 66 12.24 14.44 -6.24
CA HIS A 66 12.54 15.76 -6.82
C HIS A 66 13.63 15.67 -7.88
N HIS A 67 14.72 14.98 -7.59
CA HIS A 67 15.84 14.81 -8.51
C HIS A 67 15.45 14.00 -9.76
N PHE A 68 14.77 12.88 -9.57
CA PHE A 68 14.25 12.02 -10.64
C PHE A 68 13.28 12.78 -11.57
N ALA A 69 12.40 13.58 -10.99
CA ALA A 69 11.40 14.34 -11.75
C ALA A 69 11.99 15.49 -12.58
N GLY A 70 13.10 16.08 -12.15
CA GLY A 70 13.72 17.23 -12.81
C GLY A 70 12.73 18.39 -12.96
N SER A 71 12.49 18.84 -14.19
CA SER A 71 11.54 19.92 -14.49
C SER A 71 10.07 19.59 -14.21
N ARG A 72 9.74 18.30 -14.07
CA ARG A 72 8.38 17.83 -13.73
C ARG A 72 8.17 17.65 -12.22
N SER A 73 9.13 18.13 -11.41
CA SER A 73 9.03 17.95 -9.97
C SER A 73 7.77 18.59 -9.39
N PRO A 74 7.07 17.91 -8.49
CA PRO A 74 5.95 18.48 -7.75
C PRO A 74 6.38 19.52 -6.71
N PHE A 75 7.69 19.74 -6.54
CA PHE A 75 8.26 20.68 -5.59
C PHE A 75 8.96 21.82 -6.33
N ASN A 76 8.67 23.06 -5.94
CA ASN A 76 9.33 24.25 -6.49
C ASN A 76 10.81 24.39 -6.07
N HIS A 77 11.17 23.76 -4.95
CA HIS A 77 12.52 23.78 -4.37
C HIS A 77 12.89 22.38 -3.88
N GLN A 78 14.18 22.17 -3.64
CA GLN A 78 14.65 20.92 -3.05
C GLN A 78 13.91 20.64 -1.73
N PRO A 79 13.30 19.46 -1.56
CA PRO A 79 12.58 19.10 -0.36
C PRO A 79 13.43 19.19 0.90
N ASN A 80 12.84 19.73 1.95
CA ASN A 80 13.45 19.97 3.25
C ASN A 80 12.63 19.37 4.39
N TRP A 81 12.93 19.71 5.63
CA TRP A 81 12.25 19.17 6.81
C TRP A 81 10.77 19.52 6.90
N THR A 82 10.32 20.62 6.33
CA THR A 82 8.89 20.96 6.28
C THR A 82 8.13 20.04 5.34
N ASN A 83 8.75 19.63 4.22
CA ASN A 83 8.19 18.62 3.32
C ASN A 83 8.14 17.24 3.99
N SER A 84 9.18 16.86 4.75
CA SER A 84 9.15 15.63 5.54
C SER A 84 8.04 15.66 6.56
N TYR A 85 7.82 16.77 7.28
CA TYR A 85 6.70 16.91 8.21
C TYR A 85 5.34 16.82 7.50
N ALA A 86 5.18 17.46 6.33
CA ALA A 86 3.97 17.34 5.52
C ALA A 86 3.69 15.88 5.11
N HIS A 87 4.74 15.10 4.79
CA HIS A 87 4.61 13.68 4.48
C HIS A 87 4.08 12.88 5.69
N PHE A 88 4.58 13.14 6.90
CA PHE A 88 4.05 12.51 8.12
C PHE A 88 2.61 12.95 8.42
N MET A 89 2.28 14.22 8.20
CA MET A 89 0.91 14.71 8.36
C MET A 89 -0.04 14.01 7.38
N GLN A 90 0.39 13.81 6.13
CA GLN A 90 -0.41 13.10 5.13
C GLN A 90 -0.64 11.63 5.51
N PHE A 91 0.34 10.98 6.14
CA PHE A 91 0.13 9.64 6.71
C PHE A 91 -0.94 9.66 7.82
N GLY A 92 -0.91 10.65 8.71
CA GLY A 92 -1.95 10.82 9.73
C GLY A 92 -3.34 11.03 9.11
N GLU A 93 -3.46 11.91 8.10
CA GLU A 93 -4.73 12.11 7.38
C GLU A 93 -5.23 10.79 6.75
N CYS A 94 -4.32 10.00 6.16
CA CYS A 94 -4.67 8.70 5.59
C CYS A 94 -5.24 7.74 6.65
N ILE A 95 -4.75 7.78 7.89
CA ILE A 95 -5.32 6.96 8.98
C ILE A 95 -6.75 7.42 9.33
N LEU A 96 -7.02 8.72 9.33
CA LEU A 96 -8.39 9.23 9.51
C LEU A 96 -9.31 8.81 8.36
N ASP A 97 -8.83 8.89 7.13
CA ASP A 97 -9.57 8.42 5.96
C ASP A 97 -9.89 6.91 6.03
N LYS A 98 -8.99 6.09 6.63
CA LYS A 98 -9.27 4.67 6.90
C LYS A 98 -10.44 4.48 7.86
N ILE A 99 -10.50 5.26 8.93
CA ILE A 99 -11.60 5.21 9.89
C ILE A 99 -12.92 5.56 9.19
N GLU A 100 -12.95 6.61 8.38
CA GLU A 100 -14.14 6.99 7.59
C GLU A 100 -14.55 5.88 6.64
N GLY A 101 -13.58 5.23 5.97
CA GLY A 101 -13.84 4.08 5.11
C GLY A 101 -14.44 2.89 5.86
N TRP A 102 -13.93 2.59 7.06
CA TRP A 102 -14.48 1.50 7.88
C TRP A 102 -15.89 1.77 8.39
N LEU A 103 -16.20 3.04 8.70
CA LEU A 103 -17.54 3.47 9.12
C LEU A 103 -18.52 3.59 7.96
N GLY A 104 -18.04 3.47 6.70
CA GLY A 104 -18.87 3.67 5.51
C GLY A 104 -19.28 5.14 5.27
N ASN A 105 -18.54 6.08 5.85
CA ASN A 105 -18.85 7.52 5.80
C ASN A 105 -18.22 8.24 4.60
N ILE A 106 -17.69 7.52 3.60
CA ILE A 106 -17.13 8.15 2.40
C ILE A 106 -18.28 8.43 1.41
N PRO A 107 -18.55 9.71 1.10
CA PRO A 107 -19.59 10.05 0.13
C PRO A 107 -19.20 9.60 -1.28
N GLU A 108 -20.13 8.99 -2.01
CA GLU A 108 -19.88 8.56 -3.40
C GLU A 108 -19.44 9.71 -4.31
N GLN A 109 -19.96 10.90 -4.08
CA GLN A 109 -19.63 12.10 -4.85
C GLN A 109 -18.17 12.54 -4.70
N GLU A 110 -17.50 12.12 -3.61
CA GLU A 110 -16.09 12.38 -3.37
C GLU A 110 -15.18 11.32 -3.99
N LEU A 111 -15.73 10.23 -4.55
CA LEU A 111 -14.98 9.12 -5.11
C LEU A 111 -14.90 9.24 -6.64
N GLN A 112 -13.67 9.31 -7.17
CA GLN A 112 -13.38 9.26 -8.59
C GLN A 112 -12.61 7.98 -8.92
N VAL A 113 -13.09 7.22 -9.91
CA VAL A 113 -12.45 5.98 -10.35
C VAL A 113 -11.90 6.18 -11.77
N PHE A 114 -10.61 5.91 -11.94
CA PHE A 114 -9.89 5.97 -13.21
C PHE A 114 -9.42 4.58 -13.62
N GLY A 115 -9.58 4.22 -14.88
CA GLY A 115 -9.22 2.90 -15.38
C GLY A 115 -10.25 1.83 -15.02
N HIS A 116 -11.51 2.20 -14.82
CA HIS A 116 -12.59 1.27 -14.50
C HIS A 116 -12.71 0.13 -15.51
N GLU A 117 -12.42 0.41 -16.79
CA GLU A 117 -12.39 -0.56 -17.90
C GLU A 117 -11.37 -1.68 -17.63
N ASN A 118 -10.25 -1.40 -16.96
CA ASN A 118 -9.25 -2.40 -16.58
C ASN A 118 -9.76 -3.37 -15.48
N PHE A 119 -10.85 -3.02 -14.85
CA PHE A 119 -11.41 -3.76 -13.72
C PHE A 119 -12.65 -4.55 -14.12
N SER A 120 -13.54 -3.93 -14.92
CA SER A 120 -14.85 -4.49 -15.29
C SER A 120 -14.76 -5.83 -16.00
N GLN A 121 -13.74 -6.04 -16.82
CA GLN A 121 -13.53 -7.29 -17.56
C GLN A 121 -13.19 -8.50 -16.64
N TYR A 122 -12.82 -8.26 -15.38
CA TYR A 122 -12.41 -9.31 -14.43
C TYR A 122 -13.38 -9.54 -13.30
N TYR A 123 -14.54 -8.88 -13.28
CA TYR A 123 -15.53 -9.01 -12.20
C TYR A 123 -15.95 -10.47 -11.90
N GLN A 124 -15.93 -11.33 -12.89
CA GLN A 124 -16.35 -12.73 -12.73
C GLN A 124 -15.20 -13.73 -12.70
N LYS A 125 -13.96 -13.27 -12.91
CA LYS A 125 -12.83 -14.19 -13.14
C LYS A 125 -11.84 -14.26 -12.00
N GLY A 126 -12.00 -13.45 -10.96
CA GLY A 126 -10.97 -13.26 -9.96
C GLY A 126 -9.74 -12.53 -10.54
N ALA A 127 -9.03 -11.77 -9.70
CA ALA A 127 -7.82 -11.06 -10.08
C ALA A 127 -6.86 -10.94 -8.90
N LEU A 128 -5.57 -10.88 -9.20
CA LEU A 128 -4.56 -10.52 -8.22
C LEU A 128 -4.36 -9.01 -8.25
N ILE A 129 -4.71 -8.35 -7.17
CA ILE A 129 -4.55 -6.91 -7.02
C ILE A 129 -3.23 -6.62 -6.32
N ILE A 130 -2.35 -5.92 -7.01
CA ILE A 130 -1.08 -5.46 -6.47
C ILE A 130 -1.27 -4.06 -5.91
N VAL A 131 -0.84 -3.87 -4.67
CA VAL A 131 -0.88 -2.59 -3.99
C VAL A 131 0.50 -2.20 -3.46
N SER A 132 0.65 -0.93 -3.11
CA SER A 132 1.79 -0.38 -2.38
C SER A 132 1.31 0.20 -1.05
N HIS A 133 2.25 0.53 -0.16
CA HIS A 133 1.97 1.37 1.00
C HIS A 133 1.76 2.83 0.56
N PHE A 134 0.84 3.01 -0.38
CA PHE A 134 0.51 4.26 -1.04
C PHE A 134 -0.95 4.61 -0.79
N GLY A 135 -1.20 5.74 -0.15
CA GLY A 135 -2.55 6.19 0.16
C GLY A 135 -3.35 5.21 1.01
N ASN A 136 -4.60 4.98 0.66
CA ASN A 136 -5.56 4.21 1.45
C ASN A 136 -6.30 3.17 0.62
N ILE A 137 -5.83 1.93 0.64
CA ILE A 137 -6.46 0.81 -0.08
C ILE A 137 -7.90 0.51 0.40
N GLU A 138 -8.27 0.92 1.63
CA GLU A 138 -9.62 0.74 2.15
C GLU A 138 -10.68 1.48 1.32
N LEU A 139 -10.26 2.45 0.50
CA LEU A 139 -11.14 3.14 -0.45
C LEU A 139 -11.72 2.21 -1.52
N LEU A 140 -11.08 1.07 -1.80
CA LEU A 140 -11.65 0.06 -2.71
C LEU A 140 -13.01 -0.44 -2.24
N ARG A 141 -13.26 -0.44 -0.93
CA ARG A 141 -14.56 -0.82 -0.36
C ARG A 141 -15.67 0.19 -0.67
N ALA A 142 -15.30 1.46 -0.88
CA ALA A 142 -16.26 2.51 -1.19
C ALA A 142 -16.72 2.46 -2.66
N ILE A 143 -16.01 1.68 -3.50
CA ILE A 143 -16.46 1.45 -4.88
C ILE A 143 -17.65 0.53 -4.83
N LYS A 144 -18.84 1.09 -5.01
CA LYS A 144 -20.05 0.29 -5.20
C LYS A 144 -19.97 -0.38 -6.57
N SER A 145 -19.99 -1.70 -6.55
CA SER A 145 -20.09 -2.53 -7.73
C SER A 145 -21.49 -3.15 -7.75
N GLU A 146 -22.08 -3.26 -8.94
CA GLU A 146 -23.28 -4.08 -9.13
C GLU A 146 -23.01 -5.55 -8.75
N HIS A 147 -21.75 -5.95 -8.74
CA HIS A 147 -21.27 -7.27 -8.35
C HIS A 147 -20.21 -7.12 -7.24
N PRO A 148 -20.62 -7.08 -5.96
CA PRO A 148 -19.68 -6.99 -4.85
C PRO A 148 -18.79 -8.23 -4.82
N GLN A 149 -17.47 -8.01 -4.95
CA GLN A 149 -16.48 -9.08 -4.89
C GLN A 149 -15.95 -9.22 -3.46
N LYS A 150 -15.79 -10.45 -3.00
CA LYS A 150 -15.05 -10.71 -1.77
C LYS A 150 -13.59 -10.42 -1.99
N ILE A 151 -13.01 -9.68 -1.07
CA ILE A 151 -11.62 -9.23 -1.11
C ILE A 151 -10.82 -9.94 -0.02
N ASN A 152 -9.77 -10.65 -0.42
CA ASN A 152 -8.84 -11.31 0.48
C ASN A 152 -7.51 -10.56 0.49
N VAL A 153 -7.14 -9.97 1.61
CA VAL A 153 -5.88 -9.23 1.74
C VAL A 153 -4.85 -10.13 2.39
N LEU A 154 -3.75 -10.38 1.69
CA LEU A 154 -2.62 -11.13 2.23
C LEU A 154 -1.80 -10.25 3.16
N VAL A 155 -1.64 -10.68 4.40
CA VAL A 155 -0.87 -9.97 5.41
C VAL A 155 0.13 -10.91 6.09
N TYR A 156 1.35 -10.43 6.30
CA TYR A 156 2.40 -11.14 7.04
C TYR A 156 2.31 -10.79 8.54
N GLN A 157 1.14 -10.97 9.15
CA GLN A 157 0.93 -10.59 10.54
C GLN A 157 0.18 -11.66 11.33
N LYS A 158 0.73 -12.03 12.50
CA LYS A 158 0.11 -12.96 13.46
C LYS A 158 -1.22 -12.44 14.07
N HIS A 159 -1.61 -11.21 13.78
CA HIS A 159 -2.78 -10.55 14.38
C HIS A 159 -3.97 -10.36 13.43
N ALA A 160 -3.93 -10.95 12.23
CA ALA A 160 -5.01 -10.85 11.25
C ALA A 160 -6.38 -11.24 11.83
N THR A 161 -6.45 -12.29 12.66
CA THR A 161 -7.71 -12.75 13.29
C THR A 161 -8.33 -11.68 14.18
N LYS A 162 -7.54 -11.05 15.07
CA LYS A 162 -8.04 -9.99 15.98
C LYS A 162 -8.49 -8.76 15.21
N PHE A 163 -7.79 -8.42 14.13
CA PHE A 163 -8.15 -7.30 13.28
C PHE A 163 -9.41 -7.58 12.47
N ASN A 164 -9.59 -8.80 11.96
CA ASN A 164 -10.83 -9.24 11.29
C ASN A 164 -12.04 -9.18 12.25
N GLU A 165 -11.89 -9.62 13.50
CA GLU A 165 -12.92 -9.50 14.52
C GLU A 165 -13.28 -8.05 14.83
N PHE A 166 -12.26 -7.17 14.88
CA PHE A 166 -12.45 -5.74 15.06
C PHE A 166 -13.21 -5.10 13.89
N LEU A 167 -12.82 -5.41 12.64
CA LEU A 167 -13.51 -4.90 11.46
C LEU A 167 -14.97 -5.33 11.40
N LYS A 168 -15.27 -6.59 11.71
CA LYS A 168 -16.66 -7.11 11.78
C LYS A 168 -17.51 -6.38 12.81
N LYS A 169 -16.93 -5.98 13.96
CA LYS A 169 -17.65 -5.20 14.99
C LYS A 169 -17.99 -3.79 14.54
N ILE A 170 -17.16 -3.19 13.68
CA ILE A 170 -17.36 -1.82 13.18
C ILE A 170 -18.32 -1.82 11.98
N ASN A 171 -18.20 -2.80 11.10
CA ASN A 171 -19.00 -2.88 9.89
C ASN A 171 -19.21 -4.34 9.47
N ASP A 172 -20.40 -4.88 9.78
CA ASP A 172 -20.79 -6.26 9.45
C ASP A 172 -20.84 -6.54 7.94
N LYS A 173 -20.96 -5.50 7.11
CA LYS A 173 -21.02 -5.60 5.65
C LYS A 173 -19.64 -5.58 4.99
N ALA A 174 -18.57 -5.63 5.77
CA ALA A 174 -17.23 -5.60 5.23
C ALA A 174 -16.83 -6.96 4.65
N ASP A 175 -17.00 -7.14 3.35
CA ASP A 175 -16.59 -8.35 2.59
C ASP A 175 -15.05 -8.42 2.39
N VAL A 176 -14.27 -8.06 3.41
CA VAL A 176 -12.81 -8.15 3.39
C VAL A 176 -12.33 -9.13 4.44
N CYS A 177 -11.55 -10.09 4.02
CA CYS A 177 -10.89 -11.08 4.86
C CYS A 177 -9.37 -10.85 4.83
N LEU A 178 -8.75 -10.63 6.00
CA LEU A 178 -7.30 -10.67 6.11
C LEU A 178 -6.86 -12.12 6.24
N LEU A 179 -6.06 -12.57 5.28
CA LEU A 179 -5.43 -13.89 5.31
C LEU A 179 -3.99 -13.73 5.81
N SER A 180 -3.71 -14.29 6.99
CA SER A 180 -2.34 -14.37 7.46
C SER A 180 -1.59 -15.43 6.69
N VAL A 181 -0.46 -15.04 6.09
CA VAL A 181 0.45 -15.97 5.40
C VAL A 181 1.85 -15.77 5.99
N ASP A 182 2.36 -16.82 6.61
CA ASP A 182 3.74 -16.81 7.13
C ASP A 182 4.73 -17.02 5.97
N GLU A 183 4.35 -17.88 5.00
CA GLU A 183 5.06 -18.12 3.75
C GLU A 183 4.07 -18.36 2.59
N LEU A 184 4.45 -17.92 1.39
CA LEU A 184 3.71 -18.24 0.17
C LEU A 184 4.09 -19.69 -0.28
N GLY A 185 3.47 -20.65 0.38
CA GLY A 185 3.63 -22.09 0.08
C GLY A 185 2.57 -22.63 -0.89
N ILE A 186 2.66 -23.92 -1.19
CA ILE A 186 1.72 -24.63 -2.09
C ILE A 186 0.30 -24.58 -1.53
N GLU A 187 0.12 -24.78 -0.23
CA GLU A 187 -1.20 -24.76 0.43
C GLU A 187 -1.87 -23.40 0.32
N THR A 188 -1.10 -22.34 0.55
CA THR A 188 -1.58 -20.95 0.36
C THR A 188 -2.00 -20.72 -1.10
N ALA A 189 -1.21 -21.17 -2.06
CA ALA A 189 -1.54 -21.01 -3.48
C ALA A 189 -2.83 -21.77 -3.86
N MET A 190 -3.03 -22.99 -3.36
CA MET A 190 -4.25 -23.76 -3.58
C MET A 190 -5.48 -23.07 -2.98
N LEU A 191 -5.39 -22.61 -1.74
CA LEU A 191 -6.48 -21.86 -1.09
C LEU A 191 -6.85 -20.61 -1.89
N LEU A 192 -5.86 -19.86 -2.37
CA LEU A 192 -6.10 -18.66 -3.15
C LEU A 192 -6.66 -18.97 -4.53
N GLN A 193 -6.24 -20.08 -5.15
CA GLN A 193 -6.78 -20.54 -6.43
C GLN A 193 -8.27 -20.87 -6.30
N ASP A 194 -8.68 -21.59 -5.26
CA ASP A 194 -10.08 -21.92 -5.00
C ASP A 194 -10.93 -20.65 -4.83
N LYS A 195 -10.41 -19.66 -4.07
CA LYS A 195 -11.08 -18.37 -3.90
C LYS A 195 -11.25 -17.60 -5.21
N MET A 196 -10.21 -17.57 -6.03
CA MET A 196 -10.26 -16.90 -7.33
C MET A 196 -11.19 -17.60 -8.34
N GLN A 197 -11.27 -18.93 -8.30
CA GLN A 197 -12.25 -19.65 -9.09
C GLN A 197 -13.70 -19.32 -8.70
N GLN A 198 -13.93 -18.89 -7.45
CA GLN A 198 -15.21 -18.37 -6.97
C GLN A 198 -15.42 -16.88 -7.34
N GLY A 199 -14.52 -16.28 -8.12
CA GLY A 199 -14.58 -14.87 -8.50
C GLY A 199 -14.08 -13.91 -7.41
N GLU A 200 -13.49 -14.42 -6.31
CA GLU A 200 -12.93 -13.56 -5.25
C GLU A 200 -11.62 -12.92 -5.70
N TRP A 201 -11.30 -11.74 -5.14
CA TRP A 201 -10.07 -11.05 -5.43
C TRP A 201 -9.05 -11.21 -4.30
N VAL A 202 -7.79 -11.23 -4.68
CA VAL A 202 -6.67 -11.33 -3.73
C VAL A 202 -5.83 -10.08 -3.84
N ILE A 203 -5.57 -9.42 -2.71
CA ILE A 203 -4.72 -8.23 -2.62
C ILE A 203 -3.38 -8.61 -1.99
N VAL A 204 -2.29 -8.19 -2.60
CA VAL A 204 -0.93 -8.35 -2.07
C VAL A 204 -0.13 -7.05 -2.23
N ALA A 205 0.61 -6.67 -1.19
CA ALA A 205 1.56 -5.56 -1.27
C ALA A 205 2.84 -6.01 -2.00
N ALA A 206 3.34 -5.16 -2.91
CA ALA A 206 4.50 -5.47 -3.75
C ALA A 206 5.64 -4.44 -3.62
N ASP A 207 5.60 -3.58 -2.61
CA ASP A 207 6.61 -2.55 -2.38
C ASP A 207 7.45 -2.75 -1.11
N ARG A 208 7.18 -3.77 -0.30
CA ARG A 208 8.01 -4.09 0.89
C ARG A 208 8.48 -5.52 0.87
N VAL A 209 9.78 -5.70 1.08
CA VAL A 209 10.38 -7.04 1.20
C VAL A 209 10.02 -7.62 2.57
N PRO A 210 9.42 -8.83 2.64
CA PRO A 210 9.12 -9.47 3.92
C PRO A 210 10.39 -9.70 4.76
N VAL A 211 10.24 -9.66 6.09
CA VAL A 211 11.32 -9.75 7.09
C VAL A 211 12.28 -10.93 6.89
N GLN A 212 11.74 -12.06 6.48
CA GLN A 212 12.46 -13.35 6.39
C GLN A 212 12.73 -13.77 4.95
N SER A 213 12.57 -12.87 3.97
CA SER A 213 12.72 -13.21 2.56
C SER A 213 13.91 -12.48 1.92
N ASP A 214 14.85 -13.26 1.41
CA ASP A 214 15.94 -12.77 0.54
C ASP A 214 15.50 -12.75 -0.95
N ARG A 215 14.23 -13.07 -1.24
CA ARG A 215 13.70 -13.11 -2.62
C ARG A 215 13.34 -11.72 -3.09
N VAL A 216 14.34 -11.00 -3.57
CA VAL A 216 14.21 -9.64 -4.09
C VAL A 216 14.59 -9.56 -5.56
N GLN A 217 13.99 -8.59 -6.24
CA GLN A 217 14.35 -8.16 -7.57
C GLN A 217 14.83 -6.71 -7.50
N HIS A 218 16.06 -6.47 -7.93
CA HIS A 218 16.58 -5.11 -8.03
C HIS A 218 16.16 -4.48 -9.34
N VAL A 219 15.49 -3.33 -9.25
CA VAL A 219 15.11 -2.50 -10.39
C VAL A 219 15.32 -1.04 -10.03
N ASP A 220 15.52 -0.21 -11.05
CA ASP A 220 15.64 1.23 -10.82
C ASP A 220 14.30 1.80 -10.38
N PHE A 221 14.31 2.54 -9.29
CA PHE A 221 13.18 3.27 -8.74
C PHE A 221 13.64 4.66 -8.34
N LEU A 222 13.01 5.68 -8.91
CA LEU A 222 13.41 7.08 -8.77
C LEU A 222 14.87 7.33 -9.13
N GLY A 223 15.35 6.63 -10.16
CA GLY A 223 16.69 6.77 -10.72
C GLY A 223 17.80 6.00 -10.01
N GLU A 224 17.49 5.22 -8.97
CA GLU A 224 18.46 4.40 -8.26
C GLU A 224 17.95 2.97 -8.05
N SER A 225 18.90 2.02 -8.01
CA SER A 225 18.57 0.61 -7.79
C SER A 225 17.92 0.38 -6.43
N ALA A 226 16.76 -0.26 -6.42
CA ALA A 226 15.99 -0.57 -5.23
C ALA A 226 15.49 -2.02 -5.23
N ALA A 227 15.35 -2.61 -4.05
CA ALA A 227 14.93 -3.99 -3.88
C ALA A 227 13.40 -4.09 -3.75
N PHE A 228 12.77 -4.79 -4.68
CA PHE A 228 11.34 -5.11 -4.65
C PHE A 228 11.12 -6.60 -4.38
N PRO A 229 10.04 -6.99 -3.65
CA PRO A 229 9.77 -8.39 -3.35
C PRO A 229 9.35 -9.16 -4.60
N GLN A 230 9.84 -10.40 -4.74
CA GLN A 230 9.44 -11.30 -5.81
C GLN A 230 8.12 -12.03 -5.52
N GLY A 231 7.65 -12.03 -4.27
CA GLY A 231 6.55 -12.87 -3.80
C GLY A 231 5.26 -12.68 -4.59
N ALA A 232 4.88 -11.44 -4.87
CA ALA A 232 3.68 -11.10 -5.64
C ALA A 232 3.71 -11.69 -7.06
N TRP A 233 4.86 -11.64 -7.74
CA TRP A 233 5.02 -12.14 -9.09
C TRP A 233 5.08 -13.67 -9.16
N ILE A 234 5.69 -14.29 -8.15
CA ILE A 234 5.70 -15.76 -8.01
C ILE A 234 4.26 -16.24 -7.80
N LEU A 235 3.51 -15.56 -6.95
CA LEU A 235 2.10 -15.87 -6.71
C LEU A 235 1.27 -15.71 -7.99
N ALA A 236 1.43 -14.60 -8.71
CA ALA A 236 0.76 -14.34 -10.00
C ALA A 236 1.04 -15.45 -11.03
N ASN A 237 2.29 -15.89 -11.14
CA ASN A 237 2.67 -16.98 -12.03
C ASN A 237 2.05 -18.32 -11.63
N LEU A 238 1.88 -18.60 -10.33
CA LEU A 238 1.25 -19.82 -9.84
C LEU A 238 -0.27 -19.81 -10.11
N LEU A 239 -0.92 -18.70 -9.83
CA LEU A 239 -2.36 -18.54 -9.93
C LEU A 239 -2.85 -18.41 -11.39
N LYS A 240 -1.98 -17.93 -12.29
CA LYS A 240 -2.29 -17.71 -13.72
C LYS A 240 -3.53 -16.83 -13.93
N VAL A 241 -3.63 -15.78 -13.15
CA VAL A 241 -4.74 -14.82 -13.17
C VAL A 241 -4.25 -13.45 -13.64
N PRO A 242 -5.18 -12.56 -14.06
CA PRO A 242 -4.85 -11.18 -14.34
C PRO A 242 -4.27 -10.46 -13.13
N VAL A 243 -3.32 -9.57 -13.39
CA VAL A 243 -2.65 -8.75 -12.38
C VAL A 243 -2.98 -7.28 -12.63
N ILE A 244 -3.54 -6.64 -11.62
CA ILE A 244 -3.99 -5.25 -11.65
C ILE A 244 -3.28 -4.50 -10.52
N ALA A 245 -2.68 -3.35 -10.81
CA ALA A 245 -2.18 -2.45 -9.78
C ALA A 245 -3.24 -1.41 -9.42
N VAL A 246 -3.47 -1.19 -8.13
CA VAL A 246 -4.46 -0.23 -7.65
C VAL A 246 -3.83 0.74 -6.67
N PHE A 247 -4.08 2.04 -6.91
CA PHE A 247 -3.62 3.14 -6.08
C PHE A 247 -4.83 3.97 -5.64
N CYS A 248 -5.02 4.08 -4.33
CA CYS A 248 -6.15 4.79 -3.75
C CYS A 248 -5.65 5.89 -2.83
N TYR A 249 -5.96 7.15 -3.13
CA TYR A 249 -5.47 8.27 -2.33
C TYR A 249 -6.35 9.50 -2.47
N ARG A 250 -6.15 10.45 -1.57
CA ARG A 250 -6.88 11.72 -1.58
C ARG A 250 -6.06 12.79 -2.33
N VAL A 251 -6.71 13.45 -3.28
CA VAL A 251 -6.20 14.66 -3.92
C VAL A 251 -7.16 15.80 -3.60
N GLN A 252 -6.69 16.81 -2.87
CA GLN A 252 -7.53 17.88 -2.32
C GLN A 252 -8.65 17.31 -1.43
N GLN A 253 -9.90 17.39 -1.86
CA GLN A 253 -11.06 16.87 -1.13
C GLN A 253 -11.68 15.63 -1.77
N GLN A 254 -11.08 15.12 -2.86
CA GLN A 254 -11.60 13.97 -3.59
C GLN A 254 -10.75 12.74 -3.38
N PHE A 255 -11.39 11.62 -3.20
CA PHE A 255 -10.75 10.31 -3.21
C PHE A 255 -10.61 9.82 -4.64
N GLN A 256 -9.42 9.43 -5.02
CA GLN A 256 -9.12 8.90 -6.34
C GLN A 256 -8.69 7.45 -6.24
N VAL A 257 -9.27 6.60 -7.08
CA VAL A 257 -8.87 5.22 -7.26
C VAL A 257 -8.37 5.06 -8.70
N HIS A 258 -7.11 4.70 -8.84
CA HIS A 258 -6.47 4.49 -10.13
C HIS A 258 -6.20 3.00 -10.34
N ILE A 259 -6.69 2.45 -11.43
CA ILE A 259 -6.65 1.03 -11.77
C ILE A 259 -5.84 0.85 -13.04
N HIS A 260 -4.75 0.07 -12.94
CA HIS A 260 -3.84 -0.19 -14.04
C HIS A 260 -3.75 -1.69 -14.31
N SER A 261 -3.96 -2.12 -15.54
CA SER A 261 -3.64 -3.47 -15.96
C SER A 261 -2.12 -3.62 -16.04
N ILE A 262 -1.57 -4.60 -15.30
CA ILE A 262 -0.12 -4.89 -15.33
C ILE A 262 0.18 -6.04 -16.27
N ALA A 263 -0.60 -7.12 -16.19
CA ALA A 263 -0.50 -8.27 -17.09
C ALA A 263 -1.79 -9.06 -17.08
N GLU A 264 -2.19 -9.59 -18.23
CA GLU A 264 -3.28 -10.57 -18.33
C GLU A 264 -2.90 -11.89 -17.66
N GLN A 265 -1.65 -12.26 -17.73
CA GLN A 265 -1.08 -13.43 -17.07
C GLN A 265 0.43 -13.25 -16.90
N VAL A 266 0.93 -13.52 -15.70
CA VAL A 266 2.38 -13.54 -15.44
C VAL A 266 2.92 -14.92 -15.80
N SER A 267 3.99 -14.94 -16.61
CA SER A 267 4.74 -16.15 -16.96
C SER A 267 6.19 -15.96 -16.56
N LEU A 268 6.71 -16.91 -15.76
CA LEU A 268 8.09 -16.92 -15.28
C LEU A 268 8.77 -18.25 -15.70
N PRO A 269 9.06 -18.45 -17.01
CA PRO A 269 9.65 -19.67 -17.50
C PRO A 269 11.07 -19.86 -16.95
N ARG A 270 11.48 -21.11 -16.73
CA ARG A 270 12.77 -21.43 -16.10
C ARG A 270 13.97 -20.86 -16.89
N ALA A 271 13.88 -20.83 -18.21
CA ALA A 271 14.96 -20.39 -19.09
C ALA A 271 15.31 -18.90 -18.94
N ASN A 272 14.30 -18.04 -18.71
CA ASN A 272 14.49 -16.59 -18.62
C ASN A 272 13.75 -15.96 -17.43
N ARG A 273 13.65 -16.72 -16.33
CA ARG A 273 12.91 -16.33 -15.13
C ARG A 273 13.34 -14.97 -14.57
N ILE A 274 14.64 -14.72 -14.52
CA ILE A 274 15.20 -13.47 -13.96
C ILE A 274 14.78 -12.28 -14.82
N GLU A 275 14.90 -12.39 -16.12
CA GLU A 275 14.55 -11.34 -17.08
C GLU A 275 13.03 -11.05 -17.06
N SER A 276 12.20 -12.12 -17.09
CA SER A 276 10.75 -11.99 -17.01
C SER A 276 10.32 -11.33 -15.70
N MET A 277 10.95 -11.70 -14.57
CA MET A 277 10.73 -11.09 -13.26
C MET A 277 11.11 -9.60 -13.27
N GLN A 278 12.26 -9.26 -13.85
CA GLN A 278 12.71 -7.89 -13.96
C GLN A 278 11.77 -7.04 -14.80
N THR A 279 11.30 -7.57 -15.93
CA THR A 279 10.38 -6.89 -16.83
C THR A 279 9.05 -6.56 -16.13
N ILE A 280 8.42 -7.54 -15.49
CA ILE A 280 7.14 -7.32 -14.81
C ILE A 280 7.28 -6.37 -13.62
N THR A 281 8.38 -6.48 -12.87
CA THR A 281 8.66 -5.57 -11.75
C THR A 281 8.85 -4.14 -12.25
N LYS A 282 9.58 -3.92 -13.35
CA LYS A 282 9.76 -2.59 -13.97
C LYS A 282 8.43 -1.99 -14.41
N THR A 283 7.54 -2.78 -14.99
CA THR A 283 6.19 -2.31 -15.40
C THR A 283 5.43 -1.76 -14.19
N TYR A 284 5.41 -2.48 -13.08
CA TYR A 284 4.77 -2.03 -11.85
C TYR A 284 5.45 -0.79 -11.25
N VAL A 285 6.78 -0.78 -11.19
CA VAL A 285 7.57 0.33 -10.63
C VAL A 285 7.33 1.62 -11.42
N ALA A 286 7.25 1.55 -12.75
CA ALA A 286 6.94 2.71 -13.57
C ALA A 286 5.57 3.33 -13.23
N VAL A 287 4.57 2.50 -12.93
CA VAL A 287 3.25 2.98 -12.47
C VAL A 287 3.35 3.59 -11.07
N LEU A 288 4.08 2.96 -10.15
CA LEU A 288 4.32 3.51 -8.80
C LEU A 288 5.00 4.89 -8.86
N GLU A 289 6.02 5.06 -9.73
CA GLU A 289 6.71 6.34 -9.94
C GLU A 289 5.76 7.44 -10.41
N GLN A 290 4.86 7.13 -11.35
CA GLN A 290 3.86 8.09 -11.82
C GLN A 290 2.96 8.57 -10.68
N HIS A 291 2.54 7.66 -9.79
CA HIS A 291 1.74 8.02 -8.63
C HIS A 291 2.54 8.78 -7.57
N CYS A 292 3.81 8.46 -7.36
CA CYS A 292 4.70 9.23 -6.49
C CYS A 292 4.85 10.67 -7.00
N LEU A 293 4.97 10.88 -8.31
CA LEU A 293 5.02 12.22 -8.90
C LEU A 293 3.70 12.98 -8.74
N ARG A 294 2.57 12.30 -8.89
CA ARG A 294 1.24 12.91 -8.79
C ARG A 294 0.83 13.26 -7.37
N ALA A 295 1.19 12.41 -6.40
CA ALA A 295 0.84 12.58 -4.99
C ALA A 295 2.05 12.24 -4.10
N PRO A 296 3.06 13.14 -4.04
CA PRO A 296 4.39 12.86 -3.50
C PRO A 296 4.39 12.49 -2.01
N TYR A 297 3.41 12.93 -1.26
CA TYR A 297 3.28 12.64 0.17
C TYR A 297 2.45 11.39 0.49
N GLN A 298 2.05 10.60 -0.50
CA GLN A 298 1.14 9.47 -0.31
C GLN A 298 1.83 8.10 -0.27
N TRP A 299 3.13 8.00 -0.60
CA TRP A 299 3.88 6.76 -0.45
C TRP A 299 4.52 6.70 0.93
N PHE A 300 3.89 5.96 1.83
CA PHE A 300 4.25 5.91 3.26
C PHE A 300 5.43 4.98 3.53
N ASN A 301 6.58 5.32 2.97
CA ASN A 301 7.84 4.65 3.21
C ASN A 301 8.71 5.50 4.17
N PHE A 302 8.81 5.04 5.43
CA PHE A 302 9.54 5.72 6.49
C PHE A 302 10.79 4.95 6.92
N TYR A 303 11.39 4.19 6.02
CA TYR A 303 12.69 3.55 6.15
C TYR A 303 13.53 3.77 4.89
N ASN A 304 14.84 3.54 4.96
CA ASN A 304 15.68 3.69 3.78
C ASN A 304 15.42 2.54 2.79
N PHE A 305 14.73 2.86 1.70
CA PHE A 305 14.30 1.89 0.69
C PHE A 305 15.44 1.46 -0.25
N TRP A 306 16.48 2.29 -0.38
CA TRP A 306 17.63 2.08 -1.28
C TRP A 306 18.86 1.50 -0.58
N THR A 307 18.73 0.94 0.61
CA THR A 307 19.81 0.18 1.26
C THR A 307 20.05 -1.13 0.52
N LYS A 308 21.33 -1.39 0.26
CA LYS A 308 21.81 -2.66 -0.31
C LYS A 308 21.66 -3.81 0.67
#